data_4c8e1bb4869a5d8d319f592ca83c9ec3
#
_entry.id   4c8e1bb4869a5d8d319f592ca83c9ec3
#
_cell.length_a   1.000
_cell.length_b   1.000
_cell.length_c   1.000
_cell.angle_alpha   90.00
_cell.angle_beta   90.00
_cell.angle_gamma   90.00
#
_symmetry.space_group_name_H-M   'P 1'
#
loop_
_entity.id
_entity.type
_entity.pdbx_description
1 polymer ?
#
loop_
_entity_poly.entity_id
_entity_poly.type
_entity_poly.pdbx_seq_one_letter_code
_entity_poly.pdbx_strand_id
1 'polypeptide(L)' 'MLKQSISVKDQFGVKHFIQATVDQHFANTNSYSNVKHITVDGEDIRPSFEMLFQSTLSGKIFKIL' A
#
# COMPACT_ATOMS: atom_id res chain seq x y z
N MET A 1 -14.53 6.16 -3.13
CA MET A 1 -13.19 5.78 -2.71
C MET A 1 -12.23 6.92 -2.97
N LEU A 2 -11.27 7.10 -2.12
CA LEU A 2 -10.32 8.20 -2.18
C LEU A 2 -8.92 7.67 -2.45
N LYS A 3 -8.08 8.48 -3.08
CA LYS A 3 -6.68 8.16 -3.29
C LYS A 3 -5.82 9.00 -2.37
N GLN A 4 -4.83 8.38 -1.76
CA GLN A 4 -3.93 9.04 -0.83
C GLN A 4 -2.51 8.56 -1.09
N SER A 5 -1.56 9.51 -1.11
CA SER A 5 -0.15 9.15 -1.26
C SER A 5 0.38 8.61 0.06
N ILE A 6 1.05 7.47 0.00
CA ILE A 6 1.67 6.85 1.16
C ILE A 6 3.07 6.37 0.81
N SER A 7 3.86 6.09 1.83
CA SER A 7 5.19 5.50 1.65
C SER A 7 5.15 4.03 2.06
N VAL A 8 5.77 3.20 1.26
CA VAL A 8 5.92 1.77 1.54
C VAL A 8 7.38 1.40 1.37
N LYS A 9 7.76 0.26 1.93
CA LYS A 9 9.12 -0.28 1.84
C LYS A 9 9.04 -1.71 1.35
N ASP A 10 9.87 -2.07 0.37
CA ASP A 10 9.88 -3.44 -0.14
C ASP A 10 10.78 -4.35 0.72
N GLN A 11 10.83 -5.65 0.37
CA GLN A 11 11.62 -6.60 1.13
C GLN A 11 13.13 -6.36 1.04
N PHE A 12 13.54 -5.53 0.09
CA PHE A 12 14.95 -5.16 -0.07
C PHE A 12 15.31 -3.88 0.67
N GLY A 13 14.35 -3.30 1.39
CA GLY A 13 14.58 -2.08 2.14
C GLY A 13 14.47 -0.80 1.33
N VAL A 14 13.99 -0.87 0.10
CA VAL A 14 13.84 0.31 -0.75
C VAL A 14 12.49 0.96 -0.51
N LYS A 15 12.52 2.27 -0.26
CA LYS A 15 11.31 3.05 -0.01
C LYS A 15 10.68 3.47 -1.34
N HIS A 16 9.36 3.36 -1.41
CA HIS A 16 8.59 3.76 -2.57
C HIS A 16 7.46 4.70 -2.14
N PHE A 17 7.20 5.73 -2.97
CA PHE A 17 6.04 6.60 -2.79
C PHE A 17 4.99 6.16 -3.80
N ILE A 18 3.83 5.73 -3.29
CA ILE A 18 2.78 5.15 -4.13
C ILE A 18 1.44 5.73 -3.72
N GLN A 19 0.41 5.42 -4.52
CA GLN A 19 -0.95 5.82 -4.19
C GLN A 19 -1.70 4.64 -3.58
N ALA A 20 -2.41 4.92 -2.48
CA ALA A 20 -3.31 3.97 -1.86
C ALA A 20 -4.75 4.40 -2.13
N THR A 21 -5.60 3.43 -2.43
CA THR A 21 -7.03 3.65 -2.50
C THR A 21 -7.65 3.29 -1.17
N VAL A 22 -8.36 4.24 -0.56
CA VAL A 22 -8.89 4.10 0.79
C VAL A 22 -10.38 4.38 0.80
N ASP A 23 -11.09 3.85 1.79
CA ASP A 23 -12.52 4.11 1.96
C ASP A 23 -12.78 5.55 2.35
N GLN A 24 -11.94 6.10 3.18
CA GLN A 24 -12.06 7.46 3.68
C GLN A 24 -10.68 7.98 4.03
N HIS A 25 -10.53 9.29 4.13
CA HIS A 25 -9.27 9.88 4.53
C HIS A 25 -8.87 9.40 5.93
N PHE A 26 -7.57 9.20 6.11
CA PHE A 26 -7.05 8.88 7.43
C PHE A 26 -7.20 10.10 8.32
N ALA A 27 -7.94 9.95 9.40
CA ALA A 27 -8.04 11.00 10.42
C ALA A 27 -6.73 11.11 11.20
N ASN A 28 -5.99 10.00 11.27
CA ASN A 28 -4.66 9.98 11.84
C ASN A 28 -3.85 8.91 11.10
N THR A 29 -2.54 8.92 11.29
CA THR A 29 -1.63 8.08 10.54
C THR A 29 -1.53 6.65 11.06
N ASN A 30 -2.26 6.30 12.10
CA ASN A 30 -2.11 5.03 12.76
C ASN A 30 -3.09 3.97 12.27
N SER A 31 -4.04 4.34 11.42
CA SER A 31 -5.07 3.40 10.98
C SER A 31 -4.96 3.19 9.49
N TYR A 32 -4.33 2.11 9.09
CA TYR A 32 -4.24 1.71 7.69
C TYR A 32 -5.30 0.67 7.33
N SER A 33 -6.23 0.38 8.22
CA SER A 33 -7.27 -0.62 7.99
C SER A 33 -8.23 -0.21 6.89
N ASN A 34 -8.26 1.06 6.52
CA ASN A 34 -9.14 1.57 5.46
C ASN A 34 -8.52 1.44 4.07
N VAL A 35 -7.29 0.95 3.96
CA VAL A 35 -6.64 0.79 2.66
C VAL A 35 -7.26 -0.38 1.92
N LYS A 36 -7.83 -0.11 0.76
CA LYS A 36 -8.40 -1.14 -0.11
C LYS A 36 -7.32 -1.83 -0.93
N HIS A 37 -6.45 -1.03 -1.52
CA HIS A 37 -5.31 -1.54 -2.29
C HIS A 37 -4.32 -0.39 -2.49
N ILE A 38 -3.13 -0.74 -2.94
CA ILE A 38 -2.13 0.23 -3.38
C ILE A 38 -1.91 0.04 -4.87
N THR A 39 -1.46 1.10 -5.55
CA THR A 39 -1.15 1.06 -6.97
C THR A 39 0.35 1.27 -7.14
N VAL A 40 1.02 0.27 -7.71
CA VAL A 40 2.45 0.28 -7.96
C VAL A 40 2.68 -0.13 -9.41
N ASP A 41 3.29 0.76 -10.19
CA ASP A 41 3.60 0.51 -11.61
C ASP A 41 2.38 0.01 -12.40
N GLY A 42 1.21 0.59 -12.12
CA GLY A 42 -0.01 0.23 -12.81
C GLY A 42 -0.70 -1.02 -12.28
N GLU A 43 -0.16 -1.63 -11.25
CA GLU A 43 -0.75 -2.81 -10.64
C GLU A 43 -1.47 -2.44 -9.35
N ASP A 44 -2.73 -2.86 -9.22
CA ASP A 44 -3.51 -2.68 -7.99
C ASP A 44 -3.27 -3.90 -7.10
N ILE A 45 -2.68 -3.67 -5.94
CA ILE A 45 -2.28 -4.72 -5.02
C ILE A 45 -3.11 -4.62 -3.74
N ARG A 46 -3.82 -5.69 -3.41
CA ARG A 46 -4.61 -5.76 -2.18
C ARG A 46 -3.73 -6.22 -1.02
N PRO A 47 -4.00 -5.73 0.20
CA PRO A 47 -3.23 -6.17 1.35
C PRO A 47 -3.58 -7.60 1.73
N SER A 48 -2.60 -8.31 2.25
CA SER A 48 -2.80 -9.60 2.88
C SER A 48 -3.35 -9.41 4.30
N PHE A 49 -3.62 -10.52 4.97
CA PHE A 49 -4.07 -10.51 6.35
C PHE A 49 -3.12 -9.72 7.27
N GLU A 50 -1.83 -9.74 6.98
CA GLU A 50 -0.81 -9.06 7.77
C GLU A 50 -0.52 -7.65 7.26
N MET A 51 -1.35 -7.11 6.39
CA MET A 51 -1.17 -5.79 5.77
C MET A 51 0.10 -5.70 4.94
N LEU A 52 0.50 -6.83 4.36
CA LEU A 52 1.58 -6.87 3.37
C LEU A 52 0.98 -6.87 1.98
N PHE A 53 1.61 -6.16 1.08
CA PHE A 53 1.14 -6.01 -0.30
C PHE A 53 2.11 -6.73 -1.21
N GLN A 54 1.70 -7.87 -1.74
CA GLN A 54 2.56 -8.66 -2.61
C GLN A 54 2.20 -8.47 -4.07
N SER A 55 3.17 -7.98 -4.86
CA SER A 55 3.00 -7.83 -6.29
C SER A 55 3.01 -9.18 -6.97
N THR A 56 2.02 -9.45 -7.82
CA THR A 56 2.00 -10.67 -8.63
C THR A 56 2.86 -10.54 -9.88
N LEU A 57 3.19 -9.32 -10.29
CA LEU A 57 3.99 -9.06 -11.48
C LEU A 57 5.48 -9.12 -11.20
N SER A 58 5.93 -8.57 -10.07
CA SER A 58 7.35 -8.51 -9.73
C SER A 58 7.74 -9.42 -8.58
N GLY A 59 6.78 -9.93 -7.82
CA GLY A 59 7.03 -10.73 -6.63
C GLY A 59 7.49 -9.92 -5.43
N LYS A 60 7.55 -8.60 -5.55
CA LYS A 60 7.96 -7.75 -4.43
C LYS A 60 6.88 -7.68 -3.38
N ILE A 61 7.30 -7.58 -2.13
CA ILE A 61 6.40 -7.46 -0.99
C ILE A 61 6.60 -6.07 -0.39
N PHE A 62 5.53 -5.30 -0.30
CA PHE A 62 5.57 -3.94 0.23
C PHE A 62 4.92 -3.88 1.60
N LYS A 63 5.49 -3.08 2.47
CA LYS A 63 4.96 -2.83 3.80
C LYS A 63 4.81 -1.34 4.01
N ILE A 64 3.68 -0.90 4.55
CA ILE A 64 3.44 0.51 4.84
C ILE A 64 4.36 0.96 5.97
N LEU A 65 4.98 2.10 5.76
CA LEU A 65 5.85 2.71 6.77
C LEU A 65 5.05 3.49 7.81
#